data_06add549ea3d790068f4c571a4c672b3
#
_entry.id   06add549ea3d790068f4c571a4c672b3
#
_cell.length_a   1.000
_cell.length_b   1.000
_cell.length_c   1.000
_cell.angle_alpha   90.00
_cell.angle_beta   90.00
_cell.angle_gamma   90.00
#
_symmetry.space_group_name_H-M   'P 1'
#
loop_
_entity.id
_entity.type
_entity.pdbx_description
1 polymer ?
#
loop_
_entity_poly.entity_id
_entity_poly.type
_entity_poly.pdbx_seq_one_letter_code
_entity_poly.pdbx_strand_id
1 'polypeptide(L)'
;SPSKWYIRSGTSTIEAKGAVLDELREMANRTPFDERGNERIDISDISPALVLDYLQTVGSRLANDFESKPFVEILGQMDLLTGPTEHQILKNVAAMMFCKNPAKFFPTTQVDIVIFPEGCIENPNNMIEVPKIIGPVPDMIKQTLDYIRTNVIKKRIIKPKDKAESITFFNYPYQAIEEAVVNALYHRDYQEREPVEITIEPKKISILSYAGPDRSISLDAIHKAEHLKSRRYRNRRLGDYLKELQLSEG
;
A
#
# COMPACT_ATOMS: atom_id res chain seq x y z
N SER A 1 23.18 -14.67 25.98
CA SER A 1 22.93 -13.25 26.37
C SER A 1 22.11 -12.59 25.27
N PRO A 2 21.04 -11.86 25.58
CA PRO A 2 20.37 -11.07 24.57
C PRO A 2 21.38 -10.08 23.98
N SER A 3 21.52 -10.05 22.67
CA SER A 3 22.42 -9.14 21.97
C SER A 3 21.99 -7.69 22.24
N LYS A 4 22.87 -6.91 22.85
CA LYS A 4 22.64 -5.48 23.07
C LYS A 4 22.86 -4.72 21.76
N TRP A 5 22.00 -3.76 21.49
CA TRP A 5 22.05 -2.93 20.30
C TRP A 5 22.42 -1.50 20.71
N TYR A 6 23.22 -0.82 19.89
CA TYR A 6 23.73 0.50 20.19
C TYR A 6 23.52 1.44 19.01
N ILE A 7 23.28 2.71 19.30
CA ILE A 7 23.22 3.79 18.31
C ILE A 7 24.23 4.88 18.64
N ARG A 8 24.60 5.63 17.62
CA ARG A 8 25.39 6.84 17.80
C ARG A 8 24.47 8.04 17.97
N SER A 9 24.65 8.76 19.09
CA SER A 9 23.95 10.02 19.38
C SER A 9 25.02 11.10 19.59
N GLY A 10 25.24 11.93 18.56
CA GLY A 10 26.35 12.88 18.54
C GLY A 10 27.71 12.18 18.66
N THR A 11 28.48 12.53 19.70
CA THR A 11 29.80 11.93 19.98
C THR A 11 29.73 10.65 20.82
N SER A 12 28.57 10.32 21.38
CA SER A 12 28.39 9.20 22.32
C SER A 12 27.74 7.98 21.66
N THR A 13 28.09 6.78 22.13
CA THR A 13 27.43 5.53 21.79
C THR A 13 26.53 5.14 22.97
N ILE A 14 25.23 5.03 22.72
CA ILE A 14 24.22 4.71 23.74
C ILE A 14 23.49 3.40 23.41
N GLU A 15 23.05 2.67 24.43
CA GLU A 15 22.27 1.45 24.26
C GLU A 15 20.88 1.81 23.71
N ALA A 16 20.48 1.17 22.59
CA ALA A 16 19.17 1.36 22.01
C ALA A 16 18.10 0.69 22.88
N LYS A 17 17.03 1.42 23.20
CA LYS A 17 15.87 0.95 24.00
C LYS A 17 14.57 1.42 23.38
N GLY A 18 13.46 0.73 23.70
CA GLY A 18 12.13 1.09 23.23
C GLY A 18 12.04 1.13 21.69
N ALA A 19 11.34 2.11 21.15
CA ALA A 19 11.11 2.26 19.72
C ALA A 19 12.38 2.23 18.86
N VAL A 20 13.48 2.81 19.36
CA VAL A 20 14.78 2.81 18.64
C VAL A 20 15.37 1.40 18.54
N LEU A 21 15.22 0.59 19.57
CA LEU A 21 15.66 -0.81 19.54
C LEU A 21 14.82 -1.63 18.56
N ASP A 22 13.51 -1.44 18.56
CA ASP A 22 12.59 -2.13 17.67
C ASP A 22 12.88 -1.75 16.20
N GLU A 23 13.18 -0.49 15.97
CA GLU A 23 13.61 0.01 14.67
C GLU A 23 14.93 -0.62 14.18
N LEU A 24 15.92 -0.77 15.06
CA LEU A 24 17.18 -1.43 14.71
C LEU A 24 16.98 -2.93 14.43
N ARG A 25 16.11 -3.61 15.18
CA ARG A 25 15.74 -5.01 14.94
C ARG A 25 15.07 -5.17 13.59
N GLU A 26 14.16 -4.24 13.26
CA GLU A 26 13.47 -4.21 11.98
C GLU A 26 14.46 -4.03 10.82
N MET A 27 15.43 -3.10 10.96
CA MET A 27 16.50 -2.90 9.97
C MET A 27 17.40 -4.12 9.80
N ALA A 28 17.62 -4.89 10.86
CA ALA A 28 18.43 -6.10 10.81
C ALA A 28 17.68 -7.30 10.22
N ASN A 29 16.36 -7.25 10.24
CA ASN A 29 15.54 -8.29 9.65
C ASN A 29 15.63 -8.20 8.11
N ARG A 30 16.23 -9.23 7.51
CA ARG A 30 16.45 -9.27 6.04
C ARG A 30 15.19 -9.71 5.29
N THR A 31 14.20 -10.30 5.97
CA THR A 31 12.96 -10.73 5.36
C THR A 31 11.98 -9.56 5.33
N PRO A 32 11.50 -9.12 4.15
CA PRO A 32 10.46 -8.12 4.02
C PRO A 32 9.25 -8.44 4.89
N PHE A 33 8.54 -7.40 5.37
CA PHE A 33 7.44 -7.59 6.30
C PHE A 33 6.33 -8.49 5.72
N ASP A 34 5.99 -8.30 4.49
CA ASP A 34 4.95 -9.04 3.78
C ASP A 34 5.29 -10.52 3.53
N GLU A 35 6.58 -10.87 3.50
CA GLU A 35 7.06 -12.26 3.35
C GLU A 35 7.18 -13.01 4.68
N ARG A 36 6.99 -12.33 5.83
CA ARG A 36 7.06 -13.00 7.14
C ARG A 36 5.83 -13.84 7.39
N GLY A 37 6.04 -15.02 7.96
CA GLY A 37 4.96 -15.86 8.47
C GLY A 37 4.23 -15.20 9.65
N ASN A 38 2.92 -15.41 9.72
CA ASN A 38 2.08 -14.86 10.77
C ASN A 38 1.13 -15.93 11.31
N GLU A 39 1.41 -16.46 12.46
CA GLU A 39 0.61 -17.50 13.12
C GLU A 39 -0.81 -17.08 13.50
N ARG A 40 -1.10 -15.77 13.43
CA ARG A 40 -2.45 -15.24 13.68
C ARG A 40 -3.39 -15.37 12.49
N ILE A 41 -2.83 -15.65 11.30
CA ILE A 41 -3.60 -15.78 10.06
C ILE A 41 -3.93 -17.25 9.87
N ASP A 42 -5.22 -17.58 9.89
CA ASP A 42 -5.70 -18.93 9.57
C ASP A 42 -6.12 -19.01 8.08
N ILE A 43 -6.11 -20.23 7.52
CA ILE A 43 -6.54 -20.48 6.14
C ILE A 43 -7.97 -20.00 5.92
N SER A 44 -8.84 -20.09 6.92
CA SER A 44 -10.21 -19.61 6.88
C SER A 44 -10.34 -18.08 6.75
N ASP A 45 -9.29 -17.33 7.05
CA ASP A 45 -9.24 -15.88 6.87
C ASP A 45 -8.99 -15.48 5.41
N ILE A 46 -8.47 -16.42 4.60
CA ILE A 46 -8.17 -16.21 3.19
C ILE A 46 -9.40 -16.58 2.35
N SER A 47 -9.88 -15.63 1.56
CA SER A 47 -11.05 -15.82 0.70
C SER A 47 -10.71 -16.60 -0.56
N PRO A 48 -11.26 -17.83 -0.76
CA PRO A 48 -11.05 -18.58 -2.00
C PRO A 48 -11.51 -17.80 -3.23
N ALA A 49 -12.59 -17.01 -3.11
CA ALA A 49 -13.09 -16.21 -4.22
C ALA A 49 -12.10 -15.12 -4.67
N LEU A 50 -11.42 -14.45 -3.73
CA LEU A 50 -10.39 -13.46 -4.07
C LEU A 50 -9.15 -14.10 -4.69
N VAL A 51 -8.77 -15.30 -4.21
CA VAL A 51 -7.66 -16.04 -4.79
C VAL A 51 -8.00 -16.48 -6.21
N LEU A 52 -9.20 -17.01 -6.44
CA LEU A 52 -9.64 -17.43 -7.78
C LEU A 52 -9.72 -16.24 -8.74
N ASP A 53 -10.32 -15.12 -8.31
CA ASP A 53 -10.43 -13.89 -9.12
C ASP A 53 -9.03 -13.38 -9.54
N TYR A 54 -8.09 -13.36 -8.60
CA TYR A 54 -6.71 -13.03 -8.90
C TYR A 54 -6.11 -13.96 -9.94
N LEU A 55 -6.19 -15.30 -9.74
CA LEU A 55 -5.62 -16.29 -10.65
C LEU A 55 -6.20 -16.20 -12.05
N GLN A 56 -7.50 -15.91 -12.17
CA GLN A 56 -8.16 -15.68 -13.46
C GLN A 56 -7.68 -14.38 -14.11
N THR A 57 -7.57 -13.30 -13.33
CA THR A 57 -7.15 -11.99 -13.83
C THR A 57 -5.74 -12.01 -14.39
N VAL A 58 -4.82 -12.71 -13.72
CA VAL A 58 -3.42 -12.85 -14.19
C VAL A 58 -3.23 -13.98 -15.21
N GLY A 59 -4.28 -14.71 -15.57
CA GLY A 59 -4.20 -15.80 -16.53
C GLY A 59 -3.39 -17.01 -16.04
N SER A 60 -3.36 -17.25 -14.74
CA SER A 60 -2.63 -18.37 -14.15
C SER A 60 -3.29 -19.72 -14.47
N ARG A 61 -2.46 -20.73 -14.78
CA ARG A 61 -2.93 -22.11 -14.95
C ARG A 61 -3.55 -22.70 -13.69
N LEU A 62 -3.16 -22.19 -12.50
CA LEU A 62 -3.74 -22.62 -11.23
C LEU A 62 -5.24 -22.36 -11.13
N ALA A 63 -5.78 -21.41 -11.89
CA ALA A 63 -7.23 -21.19 -11.96
C ALA A 63 -8.00 -22.41 -12.46
N ASN A 64 -7.41 -23.18 -13.39
CA ASN A 64 -8.03 -24.40 -13.92
C ASN A 64 -8.03 -25.55 -12.91
N ASP A 65 -7.03 -25.56 -12.03
CA ASP A 65 -6.84 -26.61 -11.03
C ASP A 65 -7.56 -26.29 -9.71
N PHE A 66 -8.20 -25.13 -9.60
CA PHE A 66 -8.68 -24.58 -8.34
C PHE A 66 -9.70 -25.46 -7.61
N GLU A 67 -10.61 -26.13 -8.37
CA GLU A 67 -11.60 -27.04 -7.78
C GLU A 67 -11.07 -28.46 -7.56
N SER A 68 -9.97 -28.82 -8.22
CA SER A 68 -9.42 -30.18 -8.19
C SER A 68 -8.35 -30.38 -7.13
N LYS A 69 -7.73 -29.29 -6.63
CA LYS A 69 -6.66 -29.30 -5.64
C LYS A 69 -7.12 -28.80 -4.28
N PRO A 70 -6.54 -29.30 -3.19
CA PRO A 70 -6.73 -28.72 -1.86
C PRO A 70 -6.34 -27.23 -1.85
N PHE A 71 -7.13 -26.38 -1.20
CA PHE A 71 -6.88 -24.94 -1.17
C PHE A 71 -5.51 -24.57 -0.61
N VAL A 72 -5.04 -25.30 0.40
CA VAL A 72 -3.68 -25.12 0.98
C VAL A 72 -2.58 -25.38 -0.06
N GLU A 73 -2.79 -26.31 -0.98
CA GLU A 73 -1.82 -26.57 -2.04
C GLU A 73 -1.77 -25.43 -3.05
N ILE A 74 -2.92 -24.85 -3.39
CA ILE A 74 -3.00 -23.63 -4.22
C ILE A 74 -2.22 -22.49 -3.57
N LEU A 75 -2.46 -22.23 -2.27
CA LEU A 75 -1.74 -21.20 -1.52
C LEU A 75 -0.23 -21.46 -1.47
N GLY A 76 0.19 -22.73 -1.36
CA GLY A 76 1.59 -23.12 -1.43
C GLY A 76 2.23 -22.83 -2.79
N GLN A 77 1.53 -23.15 -3.89
CA GLN A 77 2.01 -22.89 -5.25
C GLN A 77 2.06 -21.38 -5.59
N MET A 78 1.26 -20.57 -4.90
CA MET A 78 1.31 -19.10 -4.97
C MET A 78 2.42 -18.51 -4.07
N ASP A 79 3.21 -19.33 -3.38
CA ASP A 79 4.24 -18.90 -2.42
C ASP A 79 3.67 -18.04 -1.26
N LEU A 80 2.47 -18.38 -0.80
CA LEU A 80 1.81 -17.70 0.32
C LEU A 80 2.06 -18.39 1.68
N LEU A 81 2.75 -19.53 1.68
CA LEU A 81 3.09 -20.30 2.86
C LEU A 81 4.59 -20.23 3.16
N THR A 82 4.94 -20.39 4.43
CA THR A 82 6.32 -20.51 4.92
C THR A 82 6.38 -21.49 6.09
N GLY A 83 7.57 -21.94 6.45
CA GLY A 83 7.78 -22.92 7.51
C GLY A 83 8.00 -24.34 6.98
N PRO A 84 8.30 -25.30 7.87
CA PRO A 84 8.47 -26.70 7.52
C PRO A 84 7.13 -27.33 7.10
N THR A 85 7.18 -28.42 6.36
CA THR A 85 5.98 -29.10 5.82
C THR A 85 4.97 -29.49 6.89
N GLU A 86 5.45 -29.83 8.09
CA GLU A 86 4.61 -30.23 9.23
C GLU A 86 3.95 -29.04 9.93
N HIS A 87 4.45 -27.82 9.68
CA HIS A 87 3.94 -26.59 10.30
C HIS A 87 4.09 -25.41 9.36
N GLN A 88 3.25 -25.39 8.34
CA GLN A 88 3.18 -24.29 7.41
C GLN A 88 2.28 -23.17 7.95
N ILE A 89 2.75 -21.95 7.87
CA ILE A 89 2.03 -20.74 8.27
C ILE A 89 1.90 -19.77 7.10
N LEU A 90 0.83 -18.99 7.09
CA LEU A 90 0.58 -17.99 6.06
C LEU A 90 1.53 -16.80 6.22
N LYS A 91 2.04 -16.30 5.10
CA LYS A 91 2.78 -15.05 5.03
C LYS A 91 1.83 -13.86 5.16
N ASN A 92 2.33 -12.72 5.66
CA ASN A 92 1.53 -11.49 5.79
C ASN A 92 0.87 -11.06 4.47
N VAL A 93 1.56 -11.22 3.34
CA VAL A 93 1.02 -10.87 2.02
C VAL A 93 -0.27 -11.62 1.69
N ALA A 94 -0.46 -12.83 2.20
CA ALA A 94 -1.69 -13.58 1.99
C ALA A 94 -2.92 -12.82 2.53
N ALA A 95 -2.81 -12.27 3.75
CA ALA A 95 -3.89 -11.47 4.31
C ALA A 95 -4.01 -10.10 3.64
N MET A 96 -2.91 -9.47 3.22
CA MET A 96 -2.95 -8.19 2.50
C MET A 96 -3.71 -8.30 1.18
N MET A 97 -3.53 -9.41 0.47
CA MET A 97 -4.10 -9.64 -0.86
C MET A 97 -5.49 -10.30 -0.83
N PHE A 98 -5.71 -11.24 0.09
CA PHE A 98 -6.82 -12.19 -0.01
C PHE A 98 -7.70 -12.29 1.24
N CYS A 99 -7.47 -11.46 2.26
CA CYS A 99 -8.36 -11.35 3.41
C CYS A 99 -9.35 -10.20 3.20
N LYS A 100 -10.65 -10.44 3.41
CA LYS A 100 -11.68 -9.40 3.29
C LYS A 100 -11.53 -8.27 4.31
N ASN A 101 -10.91 -8.56 5.44
CA ASN A 101 -10.62 -7.56 6.48
C ASN A 101 -9.18 -7.69 6.99
N PRO A 102 -8.19 -7.22 6.27
CA PRO A 102 -6.79 -7.29 6.68
C PRO A 102 -6.49 -6.48 7.94
N ALA A 103 -7.33 -5.50 8.30
CA ALA A 103 -7.20 -4.74 9.56
C ALA A 103 -7.32 -5.61 10.82
N LYS A 104 -7.86 -6.83 10.71
CA LYS A 104 -7.82 -7.85 11.77
C LYS A 104 -6.38 -8.19 12.19
N PHE A 105 -5.44 -8.15 11.25
CA PHE A 105 -4.04 -8.51 11.44
C PHE A 105 -3.13 -7.28 11.47
N PHE A 106 -3.42 -6.32 10.63
CA PHE A 106 -2.66 -5.08 10.44
C PHE A 106 -3.57 -3.89 10.77
N PRO A 107 -3.47 -3.35 11.99
CA PRO A 107 -4.38 -2.29 12.44
C PRO A 107 -4.39 -1.10 11.48
N THR A 108 -5.57 -0.48 11.34
CA THR A 108 -5.76 0.70 10.48
C THR A 108 -5.37 0.51 9.00
N THR A 109 -5.49 -0.73 8.49
CA THR A 109 -5.36 -0.99 7.06
C THR A 109 -6.61 -0.49 6.34
N GLN A 110 -6.60 0.81 6.02
CA GLN A 110 -7.70 1.55 5.41
C GLN A 110 -7.17 2.79 4.70
N VAL A 111 -8.02 3.39 3.87
CA VAL A 111 -7.80 4.72 3.29
C VAL A 111 -8.88 5.65 3.80
N ASP A 112 -8.47 6.76 4.40
CA ASP A 112 -9.34 7.83 4.88
C ASP A 112 -9.26 9.00 3.89
N ILE A 113 -10.41 9.45 3.38
CA ILE A 113 -10.50 10.57 2.44
C ILE A 113 -11.30 11.69 3.07
N VAL A 114 -10.73 12.88 3.13
CA VAL A 114 -11.38 14.08 3.62
C VAL A 114 -11.30 15.17 2.54
N ILE A 115 -12.44 15.82 2.27
CA ILE A 115 -12.55 16.89 1.29
C ILE A 115 -12.82 18.20 2.03
N PHE A 116 -12.02 19.22 1.76
CA PHE A 116 -12.21 20.59 2.19
C PHE A 116 -12.57 21.46 0.98
N PRO A 117 -13.87 21.70 0.71
CA PRO A 117 -14.31 22.41 -0.50
C PRO A 117 -13.77 23.84 -0.63
N GLU A 118 -13.46 24.49 0.48
CA GLU A 118 -12.92 25.86 0.55
C GLU A 118 -11.44 25.90 0.96
N GLY A 119 -10.85 24.76 1.31
CA GLY A 119 -9.50 24.65 1.86
C GLY A 119 -9.51 24.43 3.36
N CYS A 120 -8.55 23.62 3.86
CA CYS A 120 -8.49 23.26 5.27
C CYS A 120 -8.08 24.42 6.19
N ILE A 121 -7.38 25.44 5.64
CA ILE A 121 -6.97 26.65 6.37
C ILE A 121 -8.11 27.69 6.33
N GLU A 122 -8.73 27.86 5.17
CA GLU A 122 -9.76 28.88 4.92
C GLU A 122 -11.05 28.58 5.68
N ASN A 123 -11.47 27.31 5.70
CA ASN A 123 -12.65 26.87 6.42
C ASN A 123 -12.52 25.43 6.95
N PRO A 124 -11.83 25.23 8.10
CA PRO A 124 -11.59 23.90 8.64
C PRO A 124 -12.86 23.17 9.10
N ASN A 125 -13.96 23.90 9.33
CA ASN A 125 -15.22 23.33 9.78
C ASN A 125 -16.09 22.82 8.62
N ASN A 126 -15.81 23.23 7.37
CA ASN A 126 -16.49 22.74 6.17
C ASN A 126 -15.72 21.58 5.57
N MET A 127 -15.86 20.41 6.17
CA MET A 127 -15.23 19.19 5.67
C MET A 127 -16.28 18.12 5.35
N ILE A 128 -15.96 17.30 4.35
CA ILE A 128 -16.74 16.13 3.94
C ILE A 128 -15.88 14.90 4.16
N GLU A 129 -16.28 14.08 5.13
CA GLU A 129 -15.63 12.79 5.34
C GLU A 129 -16.25 11.73 4.42
N VAL A 130 -15.40 11.03 3.69
CA VAL A 130 -15.80 9.90 2.85
C VAL A 130 -15.83 8.64 3.72
N PRO A 131 -16.79 7.71 3.53
CA PRO A 131 -16.75 6.43 4.20
C PRO A 131 -15.39 5.75 4.01
N LYS A 132 -14.85 5.19 5.10
CA LYS A 132 -13.54 4.52 5.10
C LYS A 132 -13.48 3.44 4.04
N ILE A 133 -12.44 3.45 3.24
CA ILE A 133 -12.17 2.40 2.25
C ILE A 133 -11.35 1.32 2.94
N ILE A 134 -11.94 0.14 3.07
CA ILE A 134 -11.37 -1.03 3.74
C ILE A 134 -11.41 -2.23 2.80
N GLY A 135 -10.55 -3.19 3.02
CA GLY A 135 -10.52 -4.44 2.24
C GLY A 135 -9.10 -4.87 1.88
N PRO A 136 -8.97 -5.87 1.01
CA PRO A 136 -7.69 -6.24 0.42
C PRO A 136 -7.02 -5.05 -0.27
N VAL A 137 -5.68 -5.02 -0.27
CA VAL A 137 -4.93 -3.88 -0.83
C VAL A 137 -5.31 -3.55 -2.27
N PRO A 138 -5.47 -4.53 -3.19
CA PRO A 138 -5.90 -4.23 -4.56
C PRO A 138 -7.28 -3.58 -4.63
N ASP A 139 -8.21 -4.00 -3.77
CA ASP A 139 -9.56 -3.45 -3.73
C ASP A 139 -9.56 -2.03 -3.17
N MET A 140 -8.75 -1.76 -2.14
CA MET A 140 -8.57 -0.41 -1.61
C MET A 140 -8.01 0.54 -2.67
N ILE A 141 -7.02 0.10 -3.45
CA ILE A 141 -6.47 0.87 -4.58
C ILE A 141 -7.58 1.20 -5.58
N LYS A 142 -8.28 0.18 -6.08
CA LYS A 142 -9.35 0.34 -7.08
C LYS A 142 -10.46 1.28 -6.59
N GLN A 143 -10.98 1.05 -5.37
CA GLN A 143 -12.05 1.86 -4.80
C GLN A 143 -11.62 3.33 -4.58
N THR A 144 -10.38 3.55 -4.12
CA THR A 144 -9.83 4.90 -3.93
C THR A 144 -9.72 5.63 -5.27
N LEU A 145 -9.19 4.97 -6.29
CA LEU A 145 -9.05 5.55 -7.63
C LEU A 145 -10.40 5.81 -8.28
N ASP A 146 -11.36 4.89 -8.14
CA ASP A 146 -12.72 5.06 -8.66
C ASP A 146 -13.43 6.23 -7.98
N TYR A 147 -13.26 6.37 -6.66
CA TYR A 147 -13.81 7.50 -5.93
C TYR A 147 -13.24 8.84 -6.43
N ILE A 148 -11.91 8.93 -6.54
CA ILE A 148 -11.23 10.16 -7.01
C ILE A 148 -11.62 10.46 -8.45
N ARG A 149 -11.64 9.46 -9.33
CA ARG A 149 -12.02 9.63 -10.75
C ARG A 149 -13.44 10.15 -10.89
N THR A 150 -14.37 9.66 -10.09
CA THR A 150 -15.79 9.98 -10.19
C THR A 150 -16.13 11.33 -9.53
N ASN A 151 -15.53 11.62 -8.38
CA ASN A 151 -15.97 12.73 -7.54
C ASN A 151 -15.04 13.95 -7.60
N VAL A 152 -13.75 13.75 -7.92
CA VAL A 152 -12.73 14.80 -7.81
C VAL A 152 -12.21 15.25 -9.16
N ILE A 153 -11.96 14.32 -10.10
CA ILE A 153 -11.44 14.66 -11.42
C ILE A 153 -12.55 15.23 -12.28
N LYS A 154 -12.36 16.49 -12.71
CA LYS A 154 -13.32 17.21 -13.55
C LYS A 154 -12.70 17.52 -14.92
N LYS A 155 -13.43 17.12 -15.96
CA LYS A 155 -13.12 17.48 -17.33
C LYS A 155 -13.57 18.91 -17.61
N ARG A 156 -12.68 19.75 -18.13
CA ARG A 156 -13.01 21.09 -18.65
C ARG A 156 -12.74 21.15 -20.14
N ILE A 157 -13.68 21.73 -20.87
CA ILE A 157 -13.57 21.95 -22.31
C ILE A 157 -13.57 23.46 -22.54
N ILE A 158 -12.49 23.97 -23.12
CA ILE A 158 -12.40 25.35 -23.57
C ILE A 158 -12.51 25.37 -25.09
N LYS A 159 -13.40 26.20 -25.61
CA LYS A 159 -13.46 26.52 -27.03
C LYS A 159 -12.76 27.87 -27.24
N PRO A 160 -11.50 27.90 -27.72
CA PRO A 160 -10.84 29.16 -28.06
C PRO A 160 -11.60 29.85 -29.15
N LYS A 161 -11.69 31.19 -29.06
CA LYS A 161 -12.42 31.99 -30.08
C LYS A 161 -11.80 31.91 -31.48
N ASP A 162 -10.49 31.57 -31.53
CA ASP A 162 -9.69 31.63 -32.74
C ASP A 162 -9.34 30.26 -33.33
N LYS A 163 -9.89 29.16 -32.75
CA LYS A 163 -9.64 27.79 -33.23
C LYS A 163 -10.94 27.01 -33.33
N ALA A 164 -11.06 26.22 -34.39
CA ALA A 164 -12.21 25.33 -34.61
C ALA A 164 -12.20 24.15 -33.60
N GLU A 165 -11.05 23.80 -33.06
CA GLU A 165 -10.86 22.67 -32.14
C GLU A 165 -11.00 23.12 -30.68
N SER A 166 -11.75 22.35 -29.89
CA SER A 166 -11.85 22.53 -28.44
C SER A 166 -10.66 21.86 -27.72
N ILE A 167 -10.12 22.58 -26.73
CA ILE A 167 -9.08 22.05 -25.87
C ILE A 167 -9.74 21.38 -24.65
N THR A 168 -9.44 20.11 -24.45
CA THR A 168 -9.90 19.37 -23.27
C THR A 168 -8.76 19.23 -22.28
N PHE A 169 -9.00 19.54 -21.01
CA PHE A 169 -8.06 19.28 -19.94
C PHE A 169 -8.78 18.81 -18.67
N PHE A 170 -8.05 18.12 -17.82
CA PHE A 170 -8.53 17.69 -16.52
C PHE A 170 -7.88 18.55 -15.43
N ASN A 171 -8.61 18.75 -14.31
CA ASN A 171 -8.09 19.52 -13.17
C ASN A 171 -6.88 18.85 -12.50
N TYR A 172 -6.78 17.52 -12.57
CA TYR A 172 -5.66 16.73 -12.08
C TYR A 172 -5.24 15.68 -13.09
N PRO A 173 -3.93 15.38 -13.22
CA PRO A 173 -3.44 14.28 -14.07
C PRO A 173 -3.74 12.95 -13.38
N TYR A 174 -4.59 12.12 -13.99
CA TYR A 174 -5.02 10.85 -13.41
C TYR A 174 -3.85 9.91 -13.12
N GLN A 175 -2.91 9.77 -14.04
CA GLN A 175 -1.75 8.89 -13.90
C GLN A 175 -0.90 9.22 -12.66
N ALA A 176 -0.68 10.50 -12.37
CA ALA A 176 0.06 10.91 -11.19
C ALA A 176 -0.67 10.56 -9.88
N ILE A 177 -2.01 10.64 -9.88
CA ILE A 177 -2.81 10.23 -8.73
C ILE A 177 -2.77 8.71 -8.57
N GLU A 178 -2.92 7.98 -9.66
CA GLU A 178 -2.85 6.52 -9.68
C GLU A 178 -1.53 6.03 -9.08
N GLU A 179 -0.41 6.52 -9.58
CA GLU A 179 0.91 6.20 -9.04
C GLU A 179 1.04 6.56 -7.57
N ALA A 180 0.57 7.75 -7.16
CA ALA A 180 0.67 8.18 -5.76
C ALA A 180 -0.18 7.32 -4.81
N VAL A 181 -1.39 6.93 -5.20
CA VAL A 181 -2.26 6.05 -4.41
C VAL A 181 -1.67 4.64 -4.30
N VAL A 182 -1.21 4.09 -5.42
CA VAL A 182 -0.55 2.77 -5.42
C VAL A 182 0.69 2.80 -4.54
N ASN A 183 1.56 3.81 -4.70
CA ASN A 183 2.77 3.95 -3.89
C ASN A 183 2.46 4.13 -2.41
N ALA A 184 1.42 4.86 -2.05
CA ALA A 184 1.01 5.06 -0.66
C ALA A 184 0.63 3.75 0.04
N LEU A 185 -0.08 2.85 -0.66
CA LEU A 185 -0.48 1.54 -0.14
C LEU A 185 0.63 0.50 -0.26
N TYR A 186 1.41 0.51 -1.34
CA TYR A 186 2.51 -0.41 -1.56
C TYR A 186 3.65 -0.22 -0.54
N HIS A 187 4.06 1.05 -0.31
CA HIS A 187 5.19 1.36 0.56
C HIS A 187 4.79 1.60 2.02
N ARG A 188 3.50 1.54 2.35
CA ARG A 188 3.00 1.69 3.71
C ARG A 188 3.71 0.71 4.66
N ASP A 189 4.02 1.16 5.88
CA ASP A 189 4.36 0.26 6.97
C ASP A 189 3.07 -0.29 7.61
N TYR A 190 2.79 -1.56 7.39
CA TYR A 190 1.58 -2.21 7.91
C TYR A 190 1.67 -2.55 9.40
N GLN A 191 2.78 -2.23 10.06
CA GLN A 191 2.93 -2.29 11.51
C GLN A 191 2.49 -0.99 12.19
N GLU A 192 2.49 0.12 11.43
CA GLU A 192 2.00 1.41 11.90
C GLU A 192 0.48 1.43 12.02
N ARG A 193 -0.02 2.17 13.02
CA ARG A 193 -1.46 2.28 13.31
C ARG A 193 -2.12 3.49 12.67
N GLU A 194 -1.45 4.11 11.71
CA GLU A 194 -1.98 5.25 10.98
C GLU A 194 -2.51 4.81 9.61
N PRO A 195 -3.66 5.30 9.15
CA PRO A 195 -4.21 4.97 7.83
C PRO A 195 -3.39 5.63 6.70
N VAL A 196 -3.71 5.30 5.46
CA VAL A 196 -3.39 6.19 4.35
C VAL A 196 -4.42 7.31 4.33
N GLU A 197 -3.97 8.55 4.45
CA GLU A 197 -4.83 9.73 4.47
C GLU A 197 -4.78 10.48 3.15
N ILE A 198 -5.94 10.81 2.61
CA ILE A 198 -6.06 11.61 1.38
C ILE A 198 -6.87 12.85 1.70
N THR A 199 -6.22 14.01 1.62
CA THR A 199 -6.88 15.31 1.80
C THR A 199 -7.05 15.98 0.44
N ILE A 200 -8.28 16.34 0.11
CA ILE A 200 -8.65 16.98 -1.17
C ILE A 200 -9.06 18.41 -0.89
N GLU A 201 -8.35 19.35 -1.49
CA GLU A 201 -8.59 20.79 -1.41
C GLU A 201 -8.80 21.37 -2.81
N PRO A 202 -9.28 22.62 -2.97
CA PRO A 202 -9.60 23.20 -4.27
C PRO A 202 -8.45 23.18 -5.30
N LYS A 203 -7.19 23.20 -4.83
CA LYS A 203 -6.01 23.32 -5.69
C LYS A 203 -4.97 22.23 -5.50
N LYS A 204 -5.16 21.32 -4.54
CA LYS A 204 -4.22 20.24 -4.28
C LYS A 204 -4.91 18.98 -3.75
N ILE A 205 -4.26 17.85 -3.97
CA ILE A 205 -4.53 16.58 -3.31
C ILE A 205 -3.27 16.22 -2.54
N SER A 206 -3.40 15.96 -1.24
CA SER A 206 -2.31 15.49 -0.39
C SER A 206 -2.57 14.04 -0.04
N ILE A 207 -1.58 13.19 -0.24
CA ILE A 207 -1.63 11.76 0.10
C ILE A 207 -0.53 11.52 1.13
N LEU A 208 -0.91 11.09 2.33
CA LEU A 208 -0.01 10.81 3.43
C LEU A 208 0.01 9.32 3.71
N SER A 209 1.17 8.73 3.75
CA SER A 209 1.40 7.33 4.13
C SER A 209 2.59 7.23 5.08
N TYR A 210 2.41 6.49 6.16
CA TYR A 210 3.48 6.23 7.14
C TYR A 210 4.23 4.96 6.72
N ALA A 211 5.50 4.85 6.91
CA ALA A 211 6.59 5.37 7.66
C ALA A 211 7.61 6.17 6.80
N GLY A 212 7.15 6.98 5.87
CA GLY A 212 8.03 7.75 5.01
C GLY A 212 8.82 6.92 3.97
N PRO A 213 9.71 7.56 3.22
CA PRO A 213 10.51 6.88 2.19
C PRO A 213 11.49 5.87 2.80
N ASP A 214 12.00 4.97 1.94
CA ASP A 214 13.07 4.05 2.32
C ASP A 214 14.27 4.83 2.87
N ARG A 215 14.82 4.38 3.99
CA ARG A 215 15.94 5.02 4.68
C ARG A 215 17.25 5.00 3.89
N SER A 216 17.35 4.17 2.85
CA SER A 216 18.48 4.21 1.91
C SER A 216 18.46 5.46 1.02
N ILE A 217 17.34 6.20 1.00
CA ILE A 217 17.18 7.45 0.27
C ILE A 217 17.54 8.61 1.19
N SER A 218 18.54 9.38 0.82
CA SER A 218 18.95 10.55 1.60
C SER A 218 17.94 11.68 1.50
N LEU A 219 17.79 12.48 2.57
CA LEU A 219 16.95 13.67 2.55
C LEU A 219 17.38 14.66 1.45
N ASP A 220 18.68 14.77 1.19
CA ASP A 220 19.21 15.62 0.13
C ASP A 220 18.74 15.18 -1.26
N ALA A 221 18.69 13.85 -1.54
CA ALA A 221 18.20 13.33 -2.79
C ALA A 221 16.69 13.61 -2.96
N ILE A 222 15.92 13.51 -1.86
CA ILE A 222 14.49 13.86 -1.86
C ILE A 222 14.29 15.34 -2.18
N HIS A 223 15.05 16.23 -1.50
CA HIS A 223 14.94 17.67 -1.72
C HIS A 223 15.34 18.10 -3.13
N LYS A 224 16.31 17.41 -3.74
CA LYS A 224 16.73 17.68 -5.13
C LYS A 224 15.83 17.07 -6.19
N ALA A 225 14.81 16.32 -5.78
CA ALA A 225 13.91 15.58 -6.69
C ALA A 225 14.66 14.74 -7.73
N GLU A 226 15.80 14.16 -7.33
CA GLU A 226 16.58 13.27 -8.19
C GLU A 226 15.83 11.95 -8.38
N HIS A 227 16.21 11.19 -9.42
CA HIS A 227 15.65 9.86 -9.63
C HIS A 227 16.01 8.93 -8.46
N LEU A 228 15.02 8.69 -7.58
CA LEU A 228 15.20 7.94 -6.35
C LEU A 228 15.13 6.43 -6.65
N LYS A 229 16.17 5.69 -6.27
CA LYS A 229 16.16 4.23 -6.34
C LYS A 229 16.13 3.66 -4.93
N SER A 230 14.98 3.16 -4.51
CA SER A 230 14.89 2.32 -3.32
C SER A 230 15.55 0.96 -3.60
N ARG A 231 16.31 0.45 -2.63
CA ARG A 231 16.94 -0.88 -2.69
C ARG A 231 16.34 -1.87 -1.70
N ARG A 232 15.49 -1.39 -0.80
CA ARG A 232 14.89 -2.19 0.28
C ARG A 232 13.39 -1.91 0.34
N TYR A 233 12.62 -2.73 -0.34
CA TYR A 233 11.17 -2.65 -0.29
C TYR A 233 10.65 -3.29 0.99
N ARG A 234 9.75 -2.59 1.72
CA ARG A 234 9.07 -3.13 2.92
C ARG A 234 8.16 -4.30 2.58
N ASN A 235 7.47 -4.19 1.45
CA ASN A 235 6.44 -5.13 1.01
C ASN A 235 6.75 -5.62 -0.42
N ARG A 236 7.90 -6.28 -0.59
CA ARG A 236 8.38 -6.68 -1.91
C ARG A 236 7.41 -7.60 -2.64
N ARG A 237 6.89 -8.60 -1.95
CA ARG A 237 5.99 -9.58 -2.55
C ARG A 237 4.64 -8.98 -2.90
N LEU A 238 4.14 -8.03 -2.08
CA LEU A 238 2.95 -7.25 -2.41
C LEU A 238 3.14 -6.50 -3.74
N GLY A 239 4.32 -5.90 -3.94
CA GLY A 239 4.65 -5.22 -5.20
C GLY A 239 4.62 -6.15 -6.40
N ASP A 240 5.13 -7.39 -6.27
CA ASP A 240 5.06 -8.40 -7.34
C ASP A 240 3.60 -8.70 -7.72
N TYR A 241 2.72 -8.91 -6.73
CA TYR A 241 1.29 -9.14 -6.94
C TYR A 241 0.57 -7.94 -7.58
N LEU A 242 0.86 -6.72 -7.13
CA LEU A 242 0.28 -5.51 -7.72
C LEU A 242 0.71 -5.30 -9.17
N LYS A 243 1.96 -5.64 -9.48
CA LYS A 243 2.48 -5.59 -10.86
C LYS A 243 1.79 -6.62 -11.77
N GLU A 244 1.60 -7.84 -11.30
CA GLU A 244 0.87 -8.87 -12.04
C GLU A 244 -0.58 -8.45 -12.33
N LEU A 245 -1.21 -7.70 -11.41
CA LEU A 245 -2.53 -7.10 -11.59
C LEU A 245 -2.51 -5.82 -12.43
N GLN A 246 -1.35 -5.38 -12.93
CA GLN A 246 -1.16 -4.11 -13.66
C GLN A 246 -1.59 -2.88 -12.85
N LEU A 247 -1.51 -2.95 -11.53
CA LEU A 247 -1.78 -1.84 -10.62
C LEU A 247 -0.53 -1.03 -10.27
N SER A 248 0.67 -1.55 -10.56
CA SER A 248 1.93 -0.82 -10.40
C SER A 248 2.83 -1.05 -11.62
N GLU A 249 3.63 -0.06 -11.99
CA GLU A 249 4.57 -0.16 -13.11
C GLU A 249 5.92 -0.82 -12.75
N GLY A 250 6.22 -1.08 -11.49
CA GLY A 250 7.42 -1.76 -10.98
C GLY A 250 8.67 -0.90 -10.87
#